data_0fc31ab2d89505c2c47ff86ab2c14979
#
_entry.id   0fc31ab2d89505c2c47ff86ab2c14979
#
_cell.length_a   1.000
_cell.length_b   1.000
_cell.length_c   1.000
_cell.angle_alpha   90.00
_cell.angle_beta   90.00
_cell.angle_gamma   90.00
#
_symmetry.space_group_name_H-M   'P 1'
#
loop_
_entity.id
_entity.type
_entity.pdbx_description
1 polymer ?
#
loop_
_entity_poly.entity_id
_entity_poly.type
_entity_poly.pdbx_seq_one_letter_code
_entity_poly.pdbx_strand_id
1 'polypeptide(L)'
;MPLRHLQHFLIQTTDLEGTTRWYEDVLGMRRGPHPAFPFPVEWIYIGDQDVLHLTEGGAGVSAERKQYLEQTSEATHGSGVVDHVAFRADGLGDMLEHLRSKSIDFQTRQVDSAGLFQIFLHDPNGVKIELNFENAEAKGIAPELLGSDIGR
;
A
#
# COMPACT_ATOMS: atom_id res chain seq x y z
N MET A 1 24.06 8.73 -12.19
CA MET A 1 22.61 8.42 -12.19
C MET A 1 21.84 9.48 -11.42
N PRO A 2 20.85 10.16 -12.02
CA PRO A 2 20.16 11.25 -11.36
C PRO A 2 19.05 10.79 -10.40
N LEU A 3 18.55 9.55 -10.52
CA LEU A 3 17.50 9.04 -9.64
C LEU A 3 18.08 8.67 -8.28
N ARG A 4 17.36 9.02 -7.19
CA ARG A 4 17.79 8.76 -5.81
C ARG A 4 17.00 7.63 -5.15
N HIS A 5 15.69 7.70 -5.22
CA HIS A 5 14.79 6.73 -4.57
C HIS A 5 13.37 6.87 -5.13
N LEU A 6 12.53 5.88 -4.87
CA LEU A 6 11.10 6.01 -5.09
C LEU A 6 10.54 6.95 -4.01
N GLN A 7 10.01 8.10 -4.40
CA GLN A 7 9.50 9.09 -3.45
C GLN A 7 8.10 8.73 -2.96
N HIS A 8 7.15 8.59 -3.88
CA HIS A 8 5.77 8.26 -3.58
C HIS A 8 5.12 7.57 -4.78
N PHE A 9 3.98 6.97 -4.52
CA PHE A 9 3.05 6.53 -5.56
C PHE A 9 1.70 7.21 -5.35
N LEU A 10 0.91 7.31 -6.40
CA LEU A 10 -0.41 7.95 -6.36
C LEU A 10 -1.49 6.92 -6.66
N ILE A 11 -2.51 6.90 -5.83
CA ILE A 11 -3.73 6.12 -6.04
C ILE A 11 -4.88 7.08 -6.29
N GLN A 12 -5.62 6.83 -7.37
CA GLN A 12 -6.90 7.48 -7.61
C GLN A 12 -8.03 6.56 -7.17
N THR A 13 -9.02 7.11 -6.48
CA THR A 13 -10.10 6.35 -5.86
C THR A 13 -11.43 7.06 -6.00
N THR A 14 -12.51 6.32 -5.96
CA THR A 14 -13.88 6.88 -5.86
C THR A 14 -14.29 7.17 -4.42
N ASP A 15 -13.50 6.73 -3.44
CA ASP A 15 -13.76 6.94 -2.01
C ASP A 15 -12.46 7.40 -1.32
N LEU A 16 -12.19 8.69 -1.40
CA LEU A 16 -10.96 9.29 -0.86
C LEU A 16 -10.89 9.12 0.66
N GLU A 17 -11.96 9.42 1.38
CA GLU A 17 -11.96 9.34 2.85
C GLU A 17 -11.89 7.89 3.34
N GLY A 18 -12.64 6.98 2.75
CA GLY A 18 -12.60 5.56 3.10
C GLY A 18 -11.23 4.94 2.83
N THR A 19 -10.62 5.27 1.70
CA THR A 19 -9.27 4.81 1.37
C THR A 19 -8.24 5.38 2.36
N THR A 20 -8.31 6.66 2.66
CA THR A 20 -7.42 7.31 3.63
C THR A 20 -7.48 6.63 4.99
N ARG A 21 -8.70 6.42 5.52
CA ARG A 21 -8.90 5.74 6.81
C ARG A 21 -8.34 4.33 6.81
N TRP A 22 -8.49 3.60 5.70
CA TRP A 22 -7.95 2.26 5.62
C TRP A 22 -6.43 2.24 5.78
N TYR A 23 -5.71 3.16 5.12
CA TYR A 23 -4.26 3.26 5.27
C TYR A 23 -3.84 3.68 6.68
N GLU A 24 -4.64 4.54 7.34
CA GLU A 24 -4.41 4.90 8.74
C GLU A 24 -4.69 3.71 9.68
N ASP A 25 -5.86 3.09 9.55
CA ASP A 25 -6.34 2.09 10.50
C ASP A 25 -5.70 0.71 10.33
N VAL A 26 -5.41 0.31 9.10
CA VAL A 26 -4.88 -1.03 8.80
C VAL A 26 -3.36 -1.03 8.77
N LEU A 27 -2.74 -0.06 8.09
CA LEU A 27 -1.29 -0.01 7.94
C LEU A 27 -0.58 0.93 8.93
N GLY A 28 -1.33 1.66 9.77
CA GLY A 28 -0.76 2.56 10.76
C GLY A 28 -0.04 3.77 10.15
N MET A 29 -0.36 4.11 8.91
CA MET A 29 0.17 5.30 8.26
C MET A 29 -0.54 6.55 8.78
N ARG A 30 -0.07 7.71 8.41
CA ARG A 30 -0.59 8.97 8.95
C ARG A 30 -0.88 9.95 7.80
N ARG A 31 -2.11 10.50 7.77
CA ARG A 31 -2.35 11.64 6.88
C ARG A 31 -1.61 12.86 7.41
N GLY A 32 -1.12 13.68 6.52
CA GLY A 32 -0.32 14.85 6.88
C GLY A 32 -0.45 15.99 5.89
N PRO A 33 0.34 17.06 6.08
CA PRO A 33 0.26 18.26 5.30
C PRO A 33 0.54 18.02 3.81
N HIS A 34 -0.15 18.78 2.97
CA HIS A 34 0.07 18.84 1.53
C HIS A 34 -0.17 20.26 1.02
N PRO A 35 0.34 20.63 -0.17
CA PRO A 35 0.01 21.89 -0.80
C PRO A 35 -1.48 22.04 -1.06
N ALA A 36 -1.96 23.26 -1.20
CA ALA A 36 -3.32 23.52 -1.61
C ALA A 36 -3.51 23.15 -3.07
N PHE A 37 -4.49 22.27 -3.37
CA PHE A 37 -4.86 21.88 -4.72
C PHE A 37 -6.31 22.30 -4.99
N PRO A 38 -6.67 22.58 -6.24
CA PRO A 38 -8.06 22.91 -6.61
C PRO A 38 -8.97 21.69 -6.73
N PHE A 39 -8.56 20.55 -6.19
CA PHE A 39 -9.31 19.30 -6.15
C PHE A 39 -8.95 18.51 -4.87
N PRO A 40 -9.80 17.57 -4.42
CA PRO A 40 -9.53 16.80 -3.21
C PRO A 40 -8.29 15.91 -3.32
N VAL A 41 -7.42 16.00 -2.33
CA VAL A 41 -6.25 15.13 -2.17
C VAL A 41 -6.05 14.81 -0.69
N GLU A 42 -5.35 13.70 -0.43
CA GLU A 42 -4.79 13.36 0.87
C GLU A 42 -3.37 12.85 0.67
N TRP A 43 -2.45 13.31 1.49
CA TRP A 43 -1.09 12.80 1.52
C TRP A 43 -0.88 11.95 2.76
N ILE A 44 -0.33 10.77 2.56
CA ILE A 44 -0.18 9.74 3.58
C ILE A 44 1.32 9.50 3.82
N TYR A 45 1.69 9.49 5.09
CA TYR A 45 3.07 9.52 5.55
C TYR A 45 3.46 8.26 6.30
N ILE A 46 4.74 7.89 6.12
CA ILE A 46 5.49 7.02 7.03
C ILE A 46 6.60 7.89 7.61
N GLY A 47 6.55 8.14 8.92
CA GLY A 47 7.43 9.14 9.53
C GLY A 47 7.24 10.50 8.89
N ASP A 48 8.30 11.07 8.34
CA ASP A 48 8.28 12.38 7.68
C ASP A 48 8.18 12.30 6.15
N GLN A 49 8.00 11.10 5.60
CA GLN A 49 7.94 10.88 4.15
C GLN A 49 6.50 10.72 3.67
N ASP A 50 6.08 11.53 2.73
CA ASP A 50 4.79 11.45 2.05
C ASP A 50 4.82 10.38 0.95
N VAL A 51 4.74 9.12 1.34
CA VAL A 51 4.96 7.98 0.46
C VAL A 51 3.77 7.63 -0.43
N LEU A 52 2.57 8.10 -0.07
CA LEU A 52 1.35 7.84 -0.82
C LEU A 52 0.54 9.12 -0.97
N HIS A 53 0.20 9.44 -2.21
CA HIS A 53 -0.73 10.51 -2.52
C HIS A 53 -2.06 9.89 -2.98
N LEU A 54 -3.15 10.34 -2.40
CA LEU A 54 -4.51 9.92 -2.74
C LEU A 54 -5.27 11.07 -3.38
N THR A 55 -6.05 10.78 -4.40
CA THR A 55 -6.93 11.74 -5.05
C THR A 55 -8.17 11.06 -5.59
N GLU A 56 -9.25 11.81 -5.76
CA GLU A 56 -10.41 11.32 -6.47
C GLU A 56 -10.05 10.96 -7.91
N GLY A 57 -10.63 9.89 -8.41
CA GLY A 57 -10.40 9.37 -9.75
C GLY A 57 -11.67 9.05 -10.52
N GLY A 58 -11.50 8.48 -11.69
CA GLY A 58 -12.58 8.13 -12.60
C GLY A 58 -12.87 9.22 -13.63
N ALA A 59 -13.96 9.03 -14.38
CA ALA A 59 -14.35 9.94 -15.46
C ALA A 59 -14.93 11.27 -14.96
N GLY A 60 -15.53 11.28 -13.76
CA GLY A 60 -16.28 12.41 -13.22
C GLY A 60 -15.45 13.47 -12.49
N VAL A 61 -14.14 13.38 -12.51
CA VAL A 61 -13.27 14.36 -11.83
C VAL A 61 -13.22 15.69 -12.58
N SER A 62 -12.83 16.76 -11.87
CA SER A 62 -12.76 18.10 -12.44
C SER A 62 -11.75 18.22 -13.60
N ALA A 63 -11.99 19.20 -14.48
CA ALA A 63 -11.06 19.48 -15.56
C ALA A 63 -9.69 19.92 -15.06
N GLU A 64 -9.64 20.67 -13.96
CA GLU A 64 -8.41 21.11 -13.32
C GLU A 64 -7.57 19.91 -12.85
N ARG A 65 -8.23 18.92 -12.24
CA ARG A 65 -7.55 17.69 -11.80
C ARG A 65 -7.01 16.90 -12.99
N LYS A 66 -7.79 16.73 -14.05
CA LYS A 66 -7.37 16.03 -15.27
C LYS A 66 -6.15 16.67 -15.88
N GLN A 67 -6.16 18.00 -15.98
CA GLN A 67 -5.06 18.77 -16.56
C GLN A 67 -3.81 18.73 -15.68
N TYR A 68 -3.97 18.93 -14.38
CA TYR A 68 -2.84 18.95 -13.43
C TYR A 68 -2.09 17.62 -13.40
N LEU A 69 -2.81 16.50 -13.38
CA LEU A 69 -2.22 15.16 -13.29
C LEU A 69 -1.99 14.52 -14.68
N GLU A 70 -2.30 15.23 -15.76
CA GLU A 70 -2.23 14.66 -17.12
C GLU A 70 -2.88 13.27 -17.18
N GLN A 71 -4.12 13.18 -16.64
CA GLN A 71 -4.80 11.92 -16.42
C GLN A 71 -4.85 11.06 -17.69
N THR A 72 -4.18 9.91 -17.64
CA THR A 72 -4.13 8.95 -18.73
C THR A 72 -5.07 7.76 -18.54
N SER A 73 -5.61 7.57 -17.33
CA SER A 73 -6.51 6.47 -16.99
C SER A 73 -7.65 6.93 -16.10
N GLU A 74 -8.85 6.42 -16.36
CA GLU A 74 -10.03 6.61 -15.52
C GLU A 74 -10.23 5.44 -14.54
N ALA A 75 -9.29 4.47 -14.49
CA ALA A 75 -9.39 3.32 -13.62
C ALA A 75 -9.30 3.74 -12.14
N THR A 76 -10.18 3.16 -11.33
CA THR A 76 -10.26 3.40 -9.88
C THR A 76 -10.20 2.10 -9.09
N HIS A 77 -9.85 0.99 -9.77
CA HIS A 77 -9.69 -0.32 -9.16
C HIS A 77 -8.51 -1.07 -9.77
N GLY A 78 -7.77 -1.79 -8.91
CA GLY A 78 -6.56 -2.52 -9.32
C GLY A 78 -5.36 -1.61 -9.50
N SER A 79 -4.28 -2.12 -10.05
CA SER A 79 -3.01 -1.41 -10.20
C SER A 79 -2.44 -1.46 -11.62
N GLY A 80 -3.19 -1.96 -12.58
CA GLY A 80 -2.75 -2.07 -13.97
C GLY A 80 -1.55 -3.01 -14.11
N VAL A 81 -0.50 -2.54 -14.77
CA VAL A 81 0.73 -3.32 -14.96
C VAL A 81 1.64 -3.34 -13.73
N VAL A 82 1.37 -2.49 -12.74
CA VAL A 82 2.05 -2.54 -11.43
C VAL A 82 1.36 -3.62 -10.60
N ASP A 83 2.01 -4.75 -10.38
CA ASP A 83 1.41 -5.88 -9.65
C ASP A 83 1.17 -5.53 -8.18
N HIS A 84 2.16 -4.99 -7.51
CA HIS A 84 2.07 -4.63 -6.09
C HIS A 84 3.03 -3.49 -5.72
N VAL A 85 2.82 -2.92 -4.54
CA VAL A 85 3.76 -2.05 -3.85
C VAL A 85 4.22 -2.74 -2.58
N ALA A 86 5.50 -2.60 -2.23
CA ALA A 86 6.10 -3.26 -1.09
C ALA A 86 6.59 -2.26 -0.06
N PHE A 87 6.31 -2.54 1.22
CA PHE A 87 6.82 -1.80 2.35
C PHE A 87 7.74 -2.69 3.20
N ARG A 88 8.82 -2.11 3.69
CA ARG A 88 9.59 -2.72 4.76
C ARG A 88 8.86 -2.45 6.08
N ALA A 89 8.74 -3.46 6.93
CA ALA A 89 8.00 -3.37 8.18
C ALA A 89 8.73 -4.10 9.31
N ASP A 90 8.41 -3.73 10.54
CA ASP A 90 8.87 -4.36 11.77
C ASP A 90 7.65 -4.73 12.62
N GLY A 91 7.80 -5.68 13.55
CA GLY A 91 6.73 -6.10 14.45
C GLY A 91 5.75 -7.08 13.80
N LEU A 92 6.26 -8.15 13.20
CA LEU A 92 5.45 -9.16 12.52
C LEU A 92 4.32 -9.70 13.39
N GLY A 93 4.61 -10.09 14.63
CA GLY A 93 3.60 -10.66 15.54
C GLY A 93 2.45 -9.68 15.79
N ASP A 94 2.78 -8.43 16.09
CA ASP A 94 1.79 -7.37 16.33
C ASP A 94 0.97 -7.08 15.08
N MET A 95 1.59 -7.07 13.91
CA MET A 95 0.87 -6.85 12.64
C MET A 95 -0.11 -7.99 12.35
N LEU A 96 0.29 -9.24 12.54
CA LEU A 96 -0.60 -10.39 12.35
C LEU A 96 -1.82 -10.32 13.27
N GLU A 97 -1.60 -10.01 14.55
CA GLU A 97 -2.68 -9.84 15.52
C GLU A 97 -3.60 -8.68 15.13
N HIS A 98 -3.02 -7.56 14.74
CA HIS A 98 -3.76 -6.38 14.29
C HIS A 98 -4.66 -6.68 13.08
N LEU A 99 -4.12 -7.30 12.04
CA LEU A 99 -4.89 -7.65 10.85
C LEU A 99 -6.04 -8.61 11.16
N ARG A 100 -5.80 -9.60 12.02
CA ARG A 100 -6.86 -10.52 12.48
C ARG A 100 -7.93 -9.79 13.28
N SER A 101 -7.54 -8.90 14.17
CA SER A 101 -8.48 -8.10 14.98
C SER A 101 -9.38 -7.20 14.13
N LYS A 102 -8.89 -6.78 12.98
CA LYS A 102 -9.63 -5.97 12.00
C LYS A 102 -10.39 -6.79 10.96
N SER A 103 -10.31 -8.12 11.03
CA SER A 103 -10.88 -9.03 10.04
C SER A 103 -10.42 -8.74 8.61
N ILE A 104 -9.15 -8.38 8.46
CA ILE A 104 -8.52 -8.15 7.16
C ILE A 104 -8.05 -9.47 6.59
N ASP A 105 -8.44 -9.78 5.36
CA ASP A 105 -7.92 -10.93 4.63
C ASP A 105 -6.47 -10.68 4.21
N PHE A 106 -5.62 -11.65 4.46
CA PHE A 106 -4.22 -11.59 4.04
C PHE A 106 -3.67 -12.99 3.82
N GLN A 107 -2.55 -13.06 3.11
CA GLN A 107 -1.78 -14.28 2.91
C GLN A 107 -0.36 -14.07 3.44
N THR A 108 0.28 -15.16 3.86
CA THR A 108 1.66 -15.12 4.35
C THR A 108 2.55 -16.03 3.54
N ARG A 109 3.80 -15.62 3.38
CA ARG A 109 4.82 -16.40 2.70
C ARG A 109 6.17 -16.19 3.37
N GLN A 110 6.93 -17.27 3.50
CA GLN A 110 8.31 -17.20 3.97
C GLN A 110 9.27 -17.46 2.82
N VAL A 111 10.25 -16.58 2.65
CA VAL A 111 11.28 -16.69 1.61
C VAL A 111 12.64 -16.70 2.28
N ASP A 112 13.11 -17.91 2.65
CA ASP A 112 14.36 -18.07 3.41
C ASP A 112 15.58 -17.57 2.63
N SER A 113 15.63 -17.78 1.32
CA SER A 113 16.72 -17.30 0.48
C SER A 113 16.86 -15.78 0.46
N ALA A 114 15.78 -15.04 0.74
CA ALA A 114 15.79 -13.60 0.84
C ALA A 114 15.80 -13.10 2.30
N GLY A 115 15.72 -14.00 3.28
CA GLY A 115 15.64 -13.66 4.70
C GLY A 115 14.35 -12.92 5.07
N LEU A 116 13.26 -13.17 4.36
CA LEU A 116 12.00 -12.43 4.49
C LEU A 116 10.83 -13.32 4.90
N PHE A 117 9.99 -12.76 5.75
CA PHE A 117 8.61 -13.18 5.96
C PHE A 117 7.69 -12.11 5.38
N GLN A 118 6.75 -12.49 4.53
CA GLN A 118 5.92 -11.57 3.77
C GLN A 118 4.45 -11.72 4.13
N ILE A 119 3.76 -10.58 4.22
CA ILE A 119 2.30 -10.50 4.29
C ILE A 119 1.80 -9.83 3.01
N PHE A 120 0.79 -10.41 2.38
CA PHE A 120 0.11 -9.86 1.20
C PHE A 120 -1.33 -9.55 1.56
N LEU A 121 -1.76 -8.34 1.27
CA LEU A 121 -3.13 -7.90 1.45
C LEU A 121 -3.51 -6.92 0.34
N HIS A 122 -4.80 -6.57 0.27
CA HIS A 122 -5.29 -5.60 -0.71
C HIS A 122 -5.92 -4.41 -0.02
N ASP A 123 -5.69 -3.22 -0.56
CA ASP A 123 -6.39 -2.03 -0.13
C ASP A 123 -7.86 -2.04 -0.63
N PRO A 124 -8.70 -1.05 -0.23
CA PRO A 124 -10.09 -1.01 -0.67
C PRO A 124 -10.30 -0.89 -2.18
N ASN A 125 -9.28 -0.45 -2.91
CA ASN A 125 -9.35 -0.26 -4.35
C ASN A 125 -8.69 -1.41 -5.14
N GLY A 126 -8.31 -2.51 -4.45
CA GLY A 126 -7.71 -3.68 -5.08
C GLY A 126 -6.20 -3.55 -5.37
N VAL A 127 -5.53 -2.58 -4.78
CA VAL A 127 -4.06 -2.48 -4.88
C VAL A 127 -3.44 -3.53 -3.95
N LYS A 128 -2.64 -4.42 -4.51
CA LYS A 128 -1.93 -5.43 -3.73
C LYS A 128 -0.75 -4.80 -2.99
N ILE A 129 -0.68 -5.05 -1.70
CA ILE A 129 0.35 -4.55 -0.80
C ILE A 129 1.14 -5.73 -0.25
N GLU A 130 2.45 -5.59 -0.28
CA GLU A 130 3.40 -6.54 0.28
C GLU A 130 4.08 -5.90 1.50
N LEU A 131 4.03 -6.57 2.64
CA LEU A 131 4.75 -6.16 3.84
C LEU A 131 5.90 -7.15 4.05
N ASN A 132 7.13 -6.64 4.09
CA ASN A 132 8.34 -7.44 4.24
C ASN A 132 8.92 -7.27 5.65
N PHE A 133 8.99 -8.36 6.38
CA PHE A 133 9.59 -8.45 7.71
C PHE A 133 10.87 -9.27 7.66
N GLU A 134 11.79 -9.02 8.59
CA GLU A 134 12.94 -9.90 8.78
C GLU A 134 12.48 -11.30 9.18
N ASN A 135 13.07 -12.33 8.56
CA ASN A 135 12.71 -13.72 8.84
C ASN A 135 12.94 -14.10 10.30
N ALA A 136 13.87 -13.43 10.98
CA ALA A 136 14.13 -13.65 12.41
C ALA A 136 12.93 -13.34 13.30
N GLU A 137 12.01 -12.46 12.87
CA GLU A 137 10.77 -12.16 13.61
C GLU A 137 9.73 -13.27 13.51
N ALA A 138 9.93 -14.22 12.58
CA ALA A 138 8.96 -15.29 12.31
C ALA A 138 9.12 -16.54 13.19
N LYS A 139 9.92 -16.50 14.23
CA LYS A 139 10.10 -17.66 15.14
C LYS A 139 8.75 -18.10 15.73
N GLY A 140 8.41 -19.38 15.51
CA GLY A 140 7.16 -19.95 15.99
C GLY A 140 5.93 -19.57 15.19
N ILE A 141 6.10 -18.84 14.09
CA ILE A 141 5.02 -18.46 13.18
C ILE A 141 5.13 -19.32 11.92
N ALA A 142 4.10 -20.11 11.63
CA ALA A 142 4.05 -20.92 10.43
C ALA A 142 3.48 -20.09 9.28
N PRO A 143 4.18 -19.97 8.13
CA PRO A 143 3.64 -19.33 6.93
C PRO A 143 2.61 -20.25 6.27
N GLU A 144 1.68 -19.67 5.50
CA GLU A 144 0.77 -20.44 4.65
C GLU A 144 1.50 -21.04 3.44
N LEU A 145 2.48 -20.31 2.92
CA LEU A 145 3.32 -20.74 1.80
C LEU A 145 4.79 -20.57 2.15
N LEU A 146 5.60 -21.53 1.75
CA LEU A 146 7.05 -21.41 1.73
C LEU A 146 7.49 -20.92 0.34
N GLY A 147 8.53 -20.09 0.29
CA GLY A 147 9.10 -19.64 -0.98
C GLY A 147 9.59 -20.79 -1.84
N SER A 148 10.05 -21.90 -1.22
CA SER A 148 10.46 -23.13 -1.90
C SER A 148 9.32 -23.85 -2.62
N ASP A 149 8.05 -23.55 -2.29
CA ASP A 149 6.88 -24.19 -2.89
C ASP A 149 6.38 -23.44 -4.14
N ILE A 150 6.98 -22.29 -4.43
CA ILE A 150 6.62 -21.47 -5.57
C ILE A 150 7.29 -22.02 -6.82
N GLY A 151 6.49 -22.24 -7.87
CA GLY A 151 6.98 -22.75 -9.15
C GLY A 151 7.01 -24.29 -9.26
N ARG A 152 6.38 -25.00 -8.33
CA ARG A 152 6.17 -26.46 -8.42
C ARG A 152 4.85 -26.80 -9.08
#